data_3360b77a2bc654915034227e5a0a4f7c
#
_entry.id   3360b77a2bc654915034227e5a0a4f7c
#
_cell.length_a   1.000
_cell.length_b   1.000
_cell.length_c   1.000
_cell.angle_alpha   90.00
_cell.angle_beta   90.00
_cell.angle_gamma   90.00
#
_symmetry.space_group_name_H-M   'P 1'
#
loop_
_entity.id
_entity.type
_entity.pdbx_description
1 polymer ?
#
loop_
_entity_poly.entity_id
_entity_poly.type
_entity_poly.pdbx_seq_one_letter_code
_entity_poly.pdbx_strand_id
1 'polypeptide(L)'
;MSKPFCRAAAAVLALLFVISAVPASAEELVGTWLTQQGDAHIRVAKCGKAMCGTIAWLRDAVDAKTGQPPVDDKNPDPGKRSRKILGIRIFAMEQHNTGAWTGGIYNSDDGQIYKGRLVPRGDSELEVQGCSGALCGSEVWARAK
;
A
#
# COMPACT_ATOMS: atom_id res chain seq x y z
N MET A 1 25.44 18.18 -71.16
CA MET A 1 25.57 16.99 -70.31
C MET A 1 25.25 17.40 -68.87
N SER A 2 24.02 17.22 -68.43
CA SER A 2 23.56 17.58 -67.10
C SER A 2 23.27 16.31 -66.32
N LYS A 3 23.96 16.10 -65.19
CA LYS A 3 23.74 14.97 -64.32
C LYS A 3 22.61 15.33 -63.36
N PRO A 4 21.60 14.46 -63.10
CA PRO A 4 20.61 14.71 -62.05
C PRO A 4 21.15 14.30 -60.69
N PHE A 5 21.04 15.23 -59.75
CA PHE A 5 21.30 14.97 -58.30
C PHE A 5 20.13 14.19 -57.69
N CYS A 6 20.41 12.97 -57.26
CA CYS A 6 19.46 12.17 -56.52
C CYS A 6 19.46 12.65 -55.04
N ARG A 7 18.38 13.32 -54.62
CA ARG A 7 18.17 13.67 -53.20
C ARG A 7 17.57 12.48 -52.49
N ALA A 8 18.36 11.79 -51.67
CA ALA A 8 17.87 10.80 -50.74
C ALA A 8 17.18 11.49 -49.54
N ALA A 9 15.87 11.37 -49.48
CA ALA A 9 15.10 11.77 -48.30
C ALA A 9 15.21 10.68 -47.22
N ALA A 10 15.95 10.96 -46.15
CA ALA A 10 16.00 10.11 -44.98
C ALA A 10 14.72 10.31 -44.15
N ALA A 11 13.82 9.33 -44.19
CA ALA A 11 12.66 9.29 -43.31
C ALA A 11 13.11 8.82 -41.92
N VAL A 12 13.12 9.75 -40.95
CA VAL A 12 13.34 9.44 -39.55
C VAL A 12 12.04 8.89 -38.97
N LEU A 13 11.98 7.58 -38.77
CA LEU A 13 10.87 6.91 -38.11
C LEU A 13 11.01 7.15 -36.60
N ALA A 14 10.24 8.10 -36.06
CA ALA A 14 10.15 8.31 -34.61
C ALA A 14 9.33 7.16 -34.00
N LEU A 15 10.00 6.22 -33.32
CA LEU A 15 9.35 5.17 -32.53
C LEU A 15 8.77 5.82 -31.27
N LEU A 16 7.46 6.03 -31.24
CA LEU A 16 6.71 6.41 -30.04
C LEU A 16 6.64 5.18 -29.11
N PHE A 17 7.47 5.15 -28.07
CA PHE A 17 7.33 4.22 -26.97
C PHE A 17 6.08 4.59 -26.17
N VAL A 18 4.99 3.89 -26.40
CA VAL A 18 3.81 3.94 -25.54
C VAL A 18 4.15 3.16 -24.27
N ILE A 19 4.46 3.87 -23.20
CA ILE A 19 4.62 3.27 -21.86
C ILE A 19 3.21 2.93 -21.38
N SER A 20 2.79 1.68 -21.59
CA SER A 20 1.56 1.15 -21.00
C SER A 20 1.78 0.98 -19.50
N ALA A 21 1.11 1.78 -18.68
CA ALA A 21 1.05 1.55 -17.25
C ALA A 21 0.27 0.24 -17.01
N VAL A 22 0.98 -0.82 -16.60
CA VAL A 22 0.35 -2.09 -16.22
C VAL A 22 -0.36 -1.85 -14.88
N PRO A 23 -1.66 -2.16 -14.76
CA PRO A 23 -2.34 -2.06 -13.47
C PRO A 23 -1.71 -3.04 -12.47
N ALA A 24 -1.47 -2.56 -11.23
CA ALA A 24 -0.95 -3.40 -10.16
C ALA A 24 -1.87 -4.59 -9.91
N SER A 25 -1.34 -5.80 -10.02
CA SER A 25 -2.14 -7.01 -9.82
C SER A 25 -2.36 -7.28 -8.32
N ALA A 26 -3.46 -8.00 -8.00
CA ALA A 26 -3.71 -8.43 -6.63
C ALA A 26 -2.60 -9.33 -6.07
N GLU A 27 -1.94 -10.10 -6.93
CA GLU A 27 -0.84 -11.00 -6.56
C GLU A 27 0.38 -10.25 -6.03
N GLU A 28 0.67 -9.05 -6.55
CA GLU A 28 1.78 -8.21 -6.09
C GLU A 28 1.58 -7.70 -4.66
N LEU A 29 0.33 -7.57 -4.20
CA LEU A 29 0.00 -7.13 -2.85
C LEU A 29 0.02 -8.27 -1.82
N VAL A 30 -0.30 -9.49 -2.23
CA VAL A 30 -0.38 -10.65 -1.31
C VAL A 30 0.98 -10.92 -0.69
N GLY A 31 1.01 -11.01 0.64
CA GLY A 31 2.24 -11.31 1.38
C GLY A 31 2.26 -10.66 2.75
N THR A 32 3.43 -10.68 3.36
CA THR A 32 3.68 -10.03 4.65
C THR A 32 4.62 -8.85 4.43
N TRP A 33 4.26 -7.73 5.02
CA TRP A 33 4.94 -6.46 4.84
C TRP A 33 5.38 -5.90 6.18
N LEU A 34 6.64 -5.50 6.29
CA LEU A 34 7.17 -4.79 7.44
C LEU A 34 6.91 -3.29 7.26
N THR A 35 6.29 -2.67 8.25
CA THR A 35 6.07 -1.22 8.28
C THR A 35 7.38 -0.43 8.16
N GLN A 36 7.31 0.82 7.73
CA GLN A 36 8.50 1.68 7.54
C GLN A 36 9.29 1.83 8.84
N GLN A 37 8.63 1.90 9.99
CA GLN A 37 9.26 1.99 11.31
C GLN A 37 9.80 0.63 11.81
N GLY A 38 9.49 -0.46 11.12
CA GLY A 38 9.89 -1.81 11.51
C GLY A 38 9.22 -2.32 12.77
N ASP A 39 8.05 -1.78 13.12
CA ASP A 39 7.34 -2.05 14.37
C ASP A 39 6.21 -3.07 14.23
N ALA A 40 5.73 -3.33 13.01
CA ALA A 40 4.69 -4.31 12.75
C ALA A 40 4.88 -5.05 11.42
N HIS A 41 4.42 -6.30 11.38
CA HIS A 41 4.15 -6.99 10.13
C HIS A 41 2.67 -6.94 9.80
N ILE A 42 2.37 -6.55 8.58
CA ILE A 42 1.01 -6.54 8.05
C ILE A 42 0.88 -7.67 7.03
N ARG A 43 0.01 -8.62 7.31
CA ARG A 43 -0.36 -9.66 6.35
C ARG A 43 -1.43 -9.12 5.42
N VAL A 44 -1.13 -9.09 4.12
CA VAL A 44 -2.06 -8.70 3.07
C VAL A 44 -2.52 -9.95 2.33
N ALA A 45 -3.82 -10.14 2.25
CA ALA A 45 -4.45 -11.28 1.60
C ALA A 45 -5.79 -10.90 0.96
N LYS A 46 -6.22 -11.70 -0.01
CA LYS A 46 -7.55 -11.54 -0.61
C LYS A 46 -8.65 -11.80 0.43
N CYS A 47 -9.66 -10.95 0.47
CA CYS A 47 -10.86 -11.08 1.28
C CYS A 47 -12.08 -10.71 0.45
N GLY A 48 -12.67 -11.69 -0.26
CA GLY A 48 -13.68 -11.45 -1.27
C GLY A 48 -13.11 -10.68 -2.47
N LYS A 49 -13.72 -9.56 -2.82
CA LYS A 49 -13.27 -8.66 -3.90
C LYS A 49 -12.18 -7.68 -3.43
N ALA A 50 -11.93 -7.61 -2.13
CA ALA A 50 -11.00 -6.69 -1.53
C ALA A 50 -9.66 -7.37 -1.19
N MET A 51 -8.65 -6.54 -0.93
CA MET A 51 -7.41 -6.90 -0.27
C MET A 51 -7.48 -6.41 1.16
N CYS A 52 -7.33 -7.33 2.12
CA CYS A 52 -7.35 -7.03 3.54
C CYS A 52 -5.93 -7.05 4.12
N GLY A 53 -5.62 -6.06 4.95
CA GLY A 53 -4.39 -6.01 5.73
C GLY A 53 -4.68 -6.22 7.20
N THR A 54 -3.96 -7.17 7.82
CA THR A 54 -4.12 -7.55 9.23
C THR A 54 -2.78 -7.47 9.93
N ILE A 55 -2.74 -6.91 11.12
CA ILE A 55 -1.55 -6.88 11.97
C ILE A 55 -1.22 -8.31 12.39
N ALA A 56 -0.12 -8.86 11.89
CA ALA A 56 0.30 -10.25 12.11
C ALA A 56 1.43 -10.40 13.13
N TRP A 57 2.18 -9.33 13.38
CA TRP A 57 3.25 -9.30 14.36
C TRP A 57 3.50 -7.86 14.79
N LEU A 58 3.95 -7.70 16.04
CA LEU A 58 4.38 -6.45 16.64
C LEU A 58 5.78 -6.62 17.22
N ARG A 59 6.67 -5.66 16.99
CA ARG A 59 8.00 -5.63 17.62
C ARG A 59 7.87 -5.56 19.14
N ASP A 60 6.99 -4.68 19.62
CA ASP A 60 6.71 -4.50 21.05
C ASP A 60 5.42 -5.28 21.40
N ALA A 61 5.58 -6.60 21.57
CA ALA A 61 4.47 -7.51 21.85
C ALA A 61 3.84 -7.32 23.23
N VAL A 62 4.53 -6.59 24.12
CA VAL A 62 4.11 -6.27 25.50
C VAL A 62 4.30 -4.77 25.70
N ASP A 63 3.26 -4.11 26.18
CA ASP A 63 3.32 -2.71 26.59
C ASP A 63 4.19 -2.58 27.87
N ALA A 64 5.22 -1.73 27.80
CA ALA A 64 6.18 -1.58 28.90
C ALA A 64 5.56 -1.01 30.18
N LYS A 65 4.44 -0.27 30.09
CA LYS A 65 3.77 0.35 31.23
C LYS A 65 2.83 -0.62 31.93
N THR A 66 2.16 -1.47 31.17
CA THR A 66 1.11 -2.37 31.69
C THR A 66 1.60 -3.80 31.88
N GLY A 67 2.68 -4.21 31.20
CA GLY A 67 3.14 -5.61 31.16
C GLY A 67 2.22 -6.54 30.39
N GLN A 68 1.24 -6.01 29.67
CA GLN A 68 0.22 -6.74 28.92
C GLN A 68 0.37 -6.49 27.41
N PRO A 69 -0.17 -7.37 26.57
CA PRO A 69 -0.24 -7.09 25.13
C PRO A 69 -0.95 -5.75 24.85
N PRO A 70 -0.44 -4.93 23.91
CA PRO A 70 -1.06 -3.64 23.60
C PRO A 70 -2.48 -3.82 23.08
N VAL A 71 -3.36 -2.91 23.53
CA VAL A 71 -4.78 -2.88 23.18
C VAL A 71 -5.12 -1.61 22.40
N ASP A 72 -6.25 -1.63 21.71
CA ASP A 72 -6.75 -0.57 20.83
C ASP A 72 -7.42 0.57 21.62
N ASP A 73 -6.71 1.09 22.62
CA ASP A 73 -7.22 2.05 23.60
C ASP A 73 -7.66 3.40 23.03
N LYS A 74 -7.16 3.75 21.84
CA LYS A 74 -7.52 4.97 21.09
C LYS A 74 -8.76 4.81 20.22
N ASN A 75 -9.34 3.61 20.14
CA ASN A 75 -10.50 3.38 19.27
C ASN A 75 -11.65 4.31 19.66
N PRO A 76 -12.29 5.00 18.69
CA PRO A 76 -13.45 5.85 18.95
C PRO A 76 -14.65 5.08 19.52
N ASP A 77 -14.77 3.79 19.17
CA ASP A 77 -15.76 2.87 19.75
C ASP A 77 -15.24 2.30 21.08
N PRO A 78 -15.85 2.69 22.22
CA PRO A 78 -15.43 2.20 23.54
C PRO A 78 -15.45 0.66 23.66
N GLY A 79 -16.36 0.00 22.94
CA GLY A 79 -16.49 -1.46 22.94
C GLY A 79 -15.30 -2.19 22.29
N LYS A 80 -14.45 -1.48 21.56
CA LYS A 80 -13.26 -2.02 20.89
C LYS A 80 -11.96 -1.71 21.58
N ARG A 81 -11.96 -0.83 22.58
CA ARG A 81 -10.72 -0.36 23.25
C ARG A 81 -9.95 -1.44 23.98
N SER A 82 -10.60 -2.50 24.39
CA SER A 82 -9.96 -3.64 25.08
C SER A 82 -9.45 -4.74 24.15
N ARG A 83 -9.74 -4.66 22.84
CA ARG A 83 -9.23 -5.67 21.90
C ARG A 83 -7.72 -5.52 21.69
N LYS A 84 -7.04 -6.65 21.55
CA LYS A 84 -5.60 -6.65 21.24
C LYS A 84 -5.35 -6.01 19.86
N ILE A 85 -4.28 -5.24 19.75
CA ILE A 85 -3.83 -4.66 18.46
C ILE A 85 -3.43 -5.77 17.49
N LEU A 86 -2.73 -6.80 17.98
CA LEU A 86 -2.40 -7.98 17.17
C LEU A 86 -3.69 -8.67 16.68
N GLY A 87 -3.79 -8.85 15.37
CA GLY A 87 -4.95 -9.45 14.71
C GLY A 87 -5.99 -8.45 14.21
N ILE A 88 -5.84 -7.14 14.45
CA ILE A 88 -6.73 -6.13 13.89
C ILE A 88 -6.58 -6.08 12.37
N ARG A 89 -7.71 -6.14 11.66
CA ARG A 89 -7.76 -5.79 10.25
C ARG A 89 -7.75 -4.26 10.13
N ILE A 90 -6.65 -3.71 9.63
CA ILE A 90 -6.46 -2.26 9.49
C ILE A 90 -7.01 -1.69 8.19
N PHE A 91 -7.17 -2.51 7.15
CA PHE A 91 -7.82 -2.08 5.92
C PHE A 91 -8.51 -3.21 5.17
N ALA A 92 -9.47 -2.81 4.33
CA ALA A 92 -10.01 -3.58 3.21
C ALA A 92 -10.04 -2.64 2.00
N MET A 93 -9.19 -2.91 1.02
CA MET A 93 -9.01 -2.08 -0.18
C MET A 93 -9.65 -2.75 -1.39
N GLU A 94 -10.35 -1.98 -2.19
CA GLU A 94 -10.90 -2.43 -3.46
C GLU A 94 -10.16 -1.81 -4.62
N GLN A 95 -10.05 -2.55 -5.72
CA GLN A 95 -9.44 -2.04 -6.94
C GLN A 95 -10.49 -1.31 -7.76
N HIS A 96 -10.19 -0.07 -8.14
CA HIS A 96 -11.02 0.74 -9.00
C HIS A 96 -10.47 0.78 -10.44
N ASN A 97 -11.22 1.41 -11.35
CA ASN A 97 -10.90 1.47 -12.78
C ASN A 97 -9.51 2.04 -13.13
N THR A 98 -8.87 2.76 -12.20
CA THR A 98 -7.51 3.29 -12.32
C THR A 98 -6.41 2.27 -12.03
N GLY A 99 -6.78 1.03 -11.65
CA GLY A 99 -5.82 0.02 -11.21
C GLY A 99 -5.29 0.22 -9.78
N ALA A 100 -5.63 1.32 -9.12
CA ALA A 100 -5.23 1.60 -7.75
C ALA A 100 -6.11 0.85 -6.75
N TRP A 101 -5.52 0.37 -5.66
CA TRP A 101 -6.20 -0.21 -4.51
C TRP A 101 -6.46 0.90 -3.49
N THR A 102 -7.74 1.16 -3.19
CA THR A 102 -8.15 2.25 -2.30
C THR A 102 -9.21 1.80 -1.30
N GLY A 103 -9.23 2.47 -0.15
CA GLY A 103 -10.18 2.19 0.93
C GLY A 103 -9.82 2.94 2.20
N GLY A 104 -10.44 2.59 3.32
CA GLY A 104 -10.08 3.14 4.62
C GLY A 104 -8.90 2.38 5.22
N ILE A 105 -7.94 3.12 5.79
CA ILE A 105 -6.87 2.57 6.64
C ILE A 105 -7.12 3.03 8.07
N TYR A 106 -7.26 2.10 9.00
CA TYR A 106 -7.32 2.35 10.42
C TYR A 106 -5.93 2.42 11.02
N ASN A 107 -5.64 3.49 11.74
CA ASN A 107 -4.41 3.63 12.52
C ASN A 107 -4.74 3.47 14.01
N SER A 108 -4.19 2.43 14.63
CA SER A 108 -4.39 2.15 16.06
C SER A 108 -3.65 3.11 16.99
N ASP A 109 -2.63 3.84 16.49
CA ASP A 109 -1.85 4.77 17.31
C ASP A 109 -2.63 6.05 17.65
N ASP A 110 -3.60 6.42 16.82
CA ASP A 110 -4.44 7.59 17.02
C ASP A 110 -5.96 7.31 16.97
N GLY A 111 -6.35 6.09 16.62
CA GLY A 111 -7.74 5.67 16.51
C GLY A 111 -8.47 6.22 15.28
N GLN A 112 -7.76 6.77 14.31
CA GLN A 112 -8.35 7.41 13.13
C GLN A 112 -8.40 6.47 11.92
N ILE A 113 -9.33 6.77 11.01
CA ILE A 113 -9.42 6.14 9.70
C ILE A 113 -9.02 7.17 8.64
N TYR A 114 -8.04 6.81 7.83
CA TYR A 114 -7.53 7.61 6.73
C TYR A 114 -8.04 7.08 5.39
N LYS A 115 -8.17 7.95 4.38
CA LYS A 115 -8.36 7.50 3.00
C LYS A 115 -7.06 6.88 2.52
N GLY A 116 -7.07 5.57 2.31
CA GLY A 116 -5.89 4.80 1.99
C GLY A 116 -5.74 4.51 0.51
N ARG A 117 -4.49 4.37 0.09
CA ARG A 117 -4.10 3.88 -1.23
C ARG A 117 -2.87 2.99 -1.10
N LEU A 118 -2.88 1.87 -1.83
CA LEU A 118 -1.75 0.94 -1.93
C LEU A 118 -1.19 0.97 -3.34
N VAL A 119 0.13 1.10 -3.45
CA VAL A 119 0.86 1.10 -4.72
C VAL A 119 2.06 0.17 -4.59
N PRO A 120 2.04 -1.02 -5.23
CA PRO A 120 3.22 -1.87 -5.30
C PRO A 120 4.36 -1.15 -6.02
N ARG A 121 5.56 -1.27 -5.50
CA ARG A 121 6.80 -0.79 -6.10
C ARG A 121 7.73 -1.97 -6.33
N GLY A 122 7.45 -2.72 -7.40
CA GLY A 122 8.10 -4.01 -7.66
C GLY A 122 7.70 -5.08 -6.62
N ASP A 123 8.52 -6.12 -6.51
CA ASP A 123 8.22 -7.29 -5.68
C ASP A 123 8.53 -7.10 -4.19
N SER A 124 9.32 -6.09 -3.84
CA SER A 124 9.91 -5.94 -2.51
C SER A 124 9.39 -4.76 -1.70
N GLU A 125 8.68 -3.82 -2.32
CA GLU A 125 8.21 -2.61 -1.66
C GLU A 125 6.73 -2.34 -1.94
N LEU A 126 6.04 -1.80 -0.94
CA LEU A 126 4.65 -1.38 -1.00
C LEU A 126 4.54 0.04 -0.46
N GLU A 127 4.20 1.00 -1.32
CA GLU A 127 3.84 2.33 -0.85
C GLU A 127 2.41 2.33 -0.32
N VAL A 128 2.28 2.81 0.92
CA VAL A 128 1.01 2.95 1.64
C VAL A 128 0.77 4.42 1.88
N GLN A 129 -0.25 4.97 1.26
CA GLN A 129 -0.64 6.37 1.42
C GLN A 129 -1.89 6.47 2.27
N GLY A 130 -1.89 7.42 3.21
CA GLY A 130 -3.06 7.80 4.01
C GLY A 130 -3.33 9.29 3.91
N CYS A 131 -4.58 9.67 3.70
CA CYS A 131 -5.01 11.05 3.62
C CYS A 131 -6.11 11.37 4.64
N SER A 132 -5.99 12.53 5.30
CA SER A 132 -7.04 13.14 6.11
C SER A 132 -7.36 14.50 5.50
N GLY A 133 -8.54 14.64 4.87
CA GLY A 133 -8.86 15.81 4.05
C GLY A 133 -7.85 16.02 2.92
N ALA A 134 -7.25 17.19 2.84
CA ALA A 134 -6.23 17.55 1.84
C ALA A 134 -4.80 17.14 2.25
N LEU A 135 -4.58 16.69 3.49
CA LEU A 135 -3.27 16.29 3.98
C LEU A 135 -3.07 14.79 3.75
N CYS A 136 -2.03 14.45 3.01
CA CYS A 136 -1.63 13.08 2.74
C CYS A 136 -0.21 12.82 3.25
N GLY A 137 0.00 11.63 3.80
CA GLY A 137 1.32 11.07 4.08
C GLY A 137 1.47 9.73 3.39
N SER A 138 2.70 9.28 3.18
CA SER A 138 3.00 7.96 2.67
C SER A 138 4.15 7.32 3.40
N GLU A 139 4.10 6.00 3.46
CA GLU A 139 5.15 5.13 3.98
C GLU A 139 5.51 4.10 2.93
N VAL A 140 6.73 3.60 2.98
CA VAL A 140 7.16 2.47 2.16
C VAL A 140 7.38 1.28 3.08
N TRP A 141 6.57 0.24 2.87
CA TRP A 141 6.69 -1.02 3.58
C TRP A 141 7.55 -1.99 2.78
N ALA A 142 8.41 -2.73 3.46
CA ALA A 142 9.26 -3.73 2.84
C ALA A 142 8.61 -5.12 2.91
N ARG A 143 8.75 -5.93 1.86
CA ARG A 143 8.30 -7.33 1.92
C ARG A 143 9.12 -8.08 2.97
N ALA A 144 8.44 -8.67 3.94
CA ALA A 144 9.08 -9.52 4.93
C ALA A 144 9.52 -10.84 4.30
N LYS A 145 10.70 -11.30 4.71
CA LYS A 145 11.29 -12.58 4.27
C LYS A 145 10.74 -13.74 5.10
#